data_7666e2c6f6cc8ba15f35443cf6ae8e60
#
_entry.id   7666e2c6f6cc8ba15f35443cf6ae8e60
#
_cell.length_a   1.000
_cell.length_b   1.000
_cell.length_c   1.000
_cell.angle_alpha   90.00
_cell.angle_beta   90.00
_cell.angle_gamma   90.00
#
_symmetry.space_group_name_H-M   'P 1'
#
loop_
_entity.id
_entity.type
_entity.pdbx_description
1 polymer ?
#
loop_
_entity_poly.entity_id
_entity_poly.type
_entity_poly.pdbx_seq_one_letter_code
_entity_poly.pdbx_strand_id
1 'polypeptide(L)'
;MAAAERITTVAELKVRIGQELRVSEWRVLTQHEVDVFGELSGENAWIHNDPERARNSAFGGTIAQGNLTLSVVPAMLAAAAGPEIDLGASYGLNYGFDRVRFITPIVVGQRMRARLTLLDVKDIAPGVIHIFWRRTVEVEGADKPAMVADSISRQYL
;
A
#
# COMPACT_ATOMS: atom_id res chain seq x y z
N MET A 1 16.33 20.74 12.48
CA MET A 1 15.42 19.65 12.06
C MET A 1 15.02 18.89 13.30
N ALA A 2 13.72 18.76 13.63
CA ALA A 2 13.28 17.90 14.71
C ALA A 2 13.70 16.46 14.41
N ALA A 3 14.23 15.74 15.41
CA ALA A 3 14.53 14.32 15.25
C ALA A 3 13.24 13.59 14.86
N ALA A 4 13.34 12.67 13.89
CA ALA A 4 12.20 11.85 13.51
C ALA A 4 11.70 11.08 14.77
N GLU A 5 10.39 11.07 14.97
CA GLU A 5 9.78 10.32 16.07
C GLU A 5 10.12 8.83 15.89
N ARG A 6 10.52 8.17 16.99
CA ARG A 6 10.82 6.72 16.98
C ARG A 6 9.86 5.99 17.90
N ILE A 7 9.38 4.84 17.45
CA ILE A 7 8.58 3.87 18.21
C ILE A 7 9.46 2.63 18.38
N THR A 8 9.88 2.37 19.60
CA THR A 8 10.89 1.33 19.89
C THR A 8 10.34 0.16 20.69
N THR A 9 9.11 0.27 21.19
CA THR A 9 8.47 -0.79 21.96
C THR A 9 7.07 -1.12 21.43
N VAL A 10 6.64 -2.35 21.67
CA VAL A 10 5.27 -2.78 21.35
C VAL A 10 4.23 -1.96 22.11
N ALA A 11 4.53 -1.54 23.34
CA ALA A 11 3.63 -0.71 24.14
C ALA A 11 3.43 0.68 23.50
N GLU A 12 4.51 1.31 23.06
CA GLU A 12 4.44 2.59 22.34
C GLU A 12 3.65 2.45 21.03
N LEU A 13 3.84 1.34 20.30
CA LEU A 13 3.06 1.09 19.09
C LEU A 13 1.57 0.92 19.41
N LYS A 14 1.21 0.17 20.45
CA LYS A 14 -0.19 -0.06 20.84
C LYS A 14 -0.95 1.22 21.18
N VAL A 15 -0.30 2.26 21.72
CA VAL A 15 -0.97 3.56 21.97
C VAL A 15 -1.27 4.34 20.69
N ARG A 16 -0.74 3.91 19.55
CA ARG A 16 -1.02 4.49 18.21
C ARG A 16 -2.14 3.81 17.45
N ILE A 17 -2.80 2.81 18.04
CA ILE A 17 -3.92 2.11 17.40
C ILE A 17 -5.01 3.12 16.99
N GLY A 18 -5.48 3.04 15.76
CA GLY A 18 -6.43 3.94 15.13
C GLY A 18 -5.80 5.18 14.48
N GLN A 19 -4.50 5.43 14.64
CA GLN A 19 -3.83 6.59 14.07
C GLN A 19 -3.28 6.31 12.66
N GLU A 20 -3.36 7.31 11.79
CA GLU A 20 -2.61 7.36 10.55
C GLU A 20 -1.16 7.69 10.85
N LEU A 21 -0.25 6.81 10.49
CA LEU A 21 1.18 6.95 10.81
C LEU A 21 2.01 7.44 9.63
N ARG A 22 1.58 7.18 8.41
CA ARG A 22 2.33 7.59 7.20
C ARG A 22 1.39 7.98 6.07
N VAL A 23 1.82 8.96 5.31
CA VAL A 23 1.23 9.35 4.02
C VAL A 23 2.37 9.52 3.03
N SER A 24 2.33 8.80 1.92
CA SER A 24 3.37 8.91 0.90
C SER A 24 3.26 10.20 0.10
N GLU A 25 4.35 10.57 -0.56
CA GLU A 25 4.29 11.51 -1.67
C GLU A 25 3.40 10.96 -2.80
N TRP A 26 2.95 11.86 -3.66
CA TRP A 26 2.22 11.50 -4.85
C TRP A 26 3.13 10.80 -5.85
N ARG A 27 2.64 9.70 -6.42
CA ARG A 27 3.33 8.90 -7.45
C ARG A 27 2.43 8.72 -8.66
N VAL A 28 3.04 8.55 -9.82
CA VAL A 28 2.39 8.12 -11.06
C VAL A 28 2.85 6.69 -11.37
N LEU A 29 1.93 5.82 -11.77
CA LEU A 29 2.28 4.56 -12.45
C LEU A 29 2.40 4.82 -13.94
N THR A 30 3.51 4.40 -14.50
CA THR A 30 3.78 4.51 -15.94
C THR A 30 3.20 3.32 -16.70
N GLN A 31 2.96 3.47 -18.01
CA GLN A 31 2.57 2.34 -18.85
C GLN A 31 3.61 1.22 -18.81
N HIS A 32 4.88 1.58 -18.80
CA HIS A 32 5.98 0.58 -18.72
C HIS A 32 5.90 -0.28 -17.46
N GLU A 33 5.59 0.29 -16.29
CA GLU A 33 5.42 -0.48 -15.05
C GLU A 33 4.21 -1.43 -15.14
N VAL A 34 3.13 -0.99 -15.77
CA VAL A 34 1.93 -1.80 -16.02
C VAL A 34 2.23 -2.94 -16.98
N ASP A 35 2.99 -2.69 -18.04
CA ASP A 35 3.37 -3.71 -19.02
C ASP A 35 4.29 -4.76 -18.39
N VAL A 36 5.34 -4.34 -17.69
CA VAL A 36 6.26 -5.27 -16.98
C VAL A 36 5.52 -6.12 -15.95
N PHE A 37 4.59 -5.53 -15.20
CA PHE A 37 3.78 -6.31 -14.26
C PHE A 37 2.86 -7.29 -14.99
N GLY A 38 2.26 -6.90 -16.10
CA GLY A 38 1.44 -7.76 -16.95
C GLY A 38 2.24 -8.96 -17.47
N GLU A 39 3.45 -8.74 -17.97
CA GLU A 39 4.37 -9.81 -18.41
C GLU A 39 4.73 -10.78 -17.28
N LEU A 40 5.06 -10.25 -16.09
CA LEU A 40 5.45 -11.04 -14.92
C LEU A 40 4.30 -11.86 -14.36
N SER A 41 3.10 -11.27 -14.26
CA SER A 41 1.94 -11.87 -13.58
C SER A 41 1.02 -12.66 -14.51
N GLY A 42 1.10 -12.43 -15.82
CA GLY A 42 0.15 -12.94 -16.81
C GLY A 42 -1.14 -12.10 -16.92
N GLU A 43 -1.26 -10.97 -16.18
CA GLU A 43 -2.41 -10.06 -16.26
C GLU A 43 -2.29 -9.11 -17.47
N ASN A 44 -2.38 -9.67 -18.69
CA ASN A 44 -2.21 -8.95 -19.97
C ASN A 44 -3.54 -8.60 -20.64
N ALA A 45 -4.60 -8.27 -19.88
CA ALA A 45 -5.85 -7.82 -20.46
C ALA A 45 -5.66 -6.47 -21.21
N TRP A 46 -6.37 -6.29 -22.33
CA TRP A 46 -6.27 -5.08 -23.16
C TRP A 46 -6.52 -3.78 -22.38
N ILE A 47 -7.32 -3.81 -21.31
CA ILE A 47 -7.57 -2.64 -20.45
C ILE A 47 -6.30 -2.15 -19.76
N HIS A 48 -5.25 -2.96 -19.67
CA HIS A 48 -3.97 -2.63 -19.07
C HIS A 48 -2.89 -2.31 -20.12
N ASN A 49 -2.83 -3.10 -21.21
CA ASN A 49 -1.68 -3.15 -22.12
C ASN A 49 -1.95 -2.68 -23.53
N ASP A 50 -3.18 -2.22 -23.86
CA ASP A 50 -3.54 -1.67 -25.18
C ASP A 50 -4.05 -0.24 -25.05
N PRO A 51 -3.15 0.78 -25.07
CA PRO A 51 -3.54 2.19 -24.91
C PRO A 51 -4.48 2.70 -26.02
N GLU A 52 -4.36 2.18 -27.24
CA GLU A 52 -5.21 2.60 -28.36
C GLU A 52 -6.65 2.14 -28.13
N ARG A 53 -6.83 0.87 -27.80
CA ARG A 53 -8.14 0.31 -27.49
C ARG A 53 -8.72 0.91 -26.21
N ALA A 54 -7.91 1.07 -25.17
CA ALA A 54 -8.35 1.58 -23.88
C ALA A 54 -8.81 3.04 -23.91
N ARG A 55 -8.24 3.86 -24.79
CA ARG A 55 -8.65 5.26 -25.00
C ARG A 55 -10.13 5.39 -25.35
N ASN A 56 -10.68 4.43 -26.08
CA ASN A 56 -12.08 4.40 -26.50
C ASN A 56 -13.00 3.65 -25.51
N SER A 57 -12.47 3.25 -24.35
CA SER A 57 -13.23 2.59 -23.29
C SER A 57 -13.85 3.60 -22.31
N ALA A 58 -14.67 3.11 -21.40
CA ALA A 58 -15.24 3.91 -20.32
C ALA A 58 -14.17 4.52 -19.38
N PHE A 59 -12.92 4.02 -19.43
CA PHE A 59 -11.81 4.52 -18.61
C PHE A 59 -11.07 5.70 -19.25
N GLY A 60 -11.17 5.85 -20.57
CA GLY A 60 -10.48 6.89 -21.34
C GLY A 60 -8.96 6.66 -21.47
N GLY A 61 -8.45 5.53 -21.06
CA GLY A 61 -7.04 5.11 -21.13
C GLY A 61 -6.84 3.76 -20.47
N THR A 62 -5.62 3.26 -20.50
CA THR A 62 -5.24 2.04 -19.78
C THR A 62 -5.31 2.27 -18.28
N ILE A 63 -5.68 1.23 -17.54
CA ILE A 63 -5.73 1.25 -16.08
C ILE A 63 -4.68 0.32 -15.49
N ALA A 64 -4.13 0.67 -14.32
CA ALA A 64 -3.21 -0.20 -13.60
C ALA A 64 -3.93 -1.46 -13.11
N GLN A 65 -3.22 -2.59 -13.10
CA GLN A 65 -3.69 -3.80 -12.44
C GLN A 65 -3.88 -3.53 -10.94
N GLY A 66 -4.94 -4.08 -10.35
CA GLY A 66 -5.18 -3.96 -8.92
C GLY A 66 -4.02 -4.54 -8.10
N ASN A 67 -3.49 -5.69 -8.51
CA ASN A 67 -2.36 -6.33 -7.85
C ASN A 67 -1.06 -5.53 -7.99
N LEU A 68 -0.82 -4.84 -9.11
CA LEU A 68 0.30 -3.90 -9.22
C LEU A 68 0.15 -2.76 -8.21
N THR A 69 -1.04 -2.15 -8.13
CA THR A 69 -1.33 -1.09 -7.15
C THR A 69 -1.02 -1.56 -5.72
N LEU A 70 -1.47 -2.77 -5.35
CA LEU A 70 -1.18 -3.35 -4.03
C LEU A 70 0.32 -3.56 -3.81
N SER A 71 1.06 -4.02 -4.84
CA SER A 71 2.47 -4.39 -4.78
C SER A 71 3.41 -3.19 -4.63
N VAL A 72 3.04 -2.00 -5.12
CA VAL A 72 3.89 -0.80 -5.02
C VAL A 72 3.71 -0.03 -3.71
N VAL A 73 2.63 -0.27 -2.97
CA VAL A 73 2.32 0.43 -1.70
C VAL A 73 3.43 0.31 -0.66
N PRO A 74 4.06 -0.86 -0.42
CA PRO A 74 5.14 -0.97 0.55
C PRO A 74 6.31 -0.01 0.27
N ALA A 75 6.73 0.12 -1.00
CA ALA A 75 7.80 1.04 -1.38
C ALA A 75 7.41 2.50 -1.19
N MET A 76 6.15 2.87 -1.52
CA MET A 76 5.63 4.22 -1.30
C MET A 76 5.63 4.59 0.18
N LEU A 77 5.19 3.67 1.05
CA LEU A 77 5.10 3.90 2.49
C LEU A 77 6.47 3.85 3.18
N ALA A 78 7.43 3.08 2.65
CA ALA A 78 8.81 3.06 3.16
C ALA A 78 9.51 4.42 2.95
N ALA A 79 9.22 5.09 1.84
CA ALA A 79 9.75 6.43 1.53
C ALA A 79 8.96 7.57 2.21
N ALA A 80 7.80 7.28 2.82
CA ALA A 80 6.93 8.28 3.39
C ALA A 80 7.48 8.83 4.71
N ALA A 81 7.25 10.13 4.96
CA ALA A 81 7.49 10.73 6.27
C ALA A 81 6.58 10.11 7.33
N GLY A 82 7.09 9.99 8.55
CA GLY A 82 6.36 9.43 9.68
C GLY A 82 7.31 8.84 10.73
N PRO A 83 6.79 8.26 11.81
CA PRO A 83 7.64 7.69 12.84
C PRO A 83 8.46 6.53 12.30
N GLU A 84 9.71 6.44 12.74
CA GLU A 84 10.52 5.24 12.56
C GLU A 84 10.00 4.17 13.54
N ILE A 85 9.64 3.00 13.02
CA ILE A 85 9.17 1.88 13.84
C ILE A 85 10.27 0.82 13.85
N ASP A 86 10.97 0.72 14.99
CA ASP A 86 12.05 -0.23 15.23
C ASP A 86 11.78 -0.96 16.54
N LEU A 87 11.12 -2.09 16.47
CA LEU A 87 10.76 -2.90 17.63
C LEU A 87 11.86 -3.89 18.03
N GLY A 88 13.05 -3.78 17.45
CA GLY A 88 14.14 -4.74 17.66
C GLY A 88 13.85 -6.13 17.06
N ALA A 89 12.95 -6.22 16.10
CA ALA A 89 12.61 -7.50 15.46
C ALA A 89 13.79 -8.04 14.65
N SER A 90 14.06 -9.33 14.78
CA SER A 90 15.07 -10.01 13.98
C SER A 90 14.71 -10.03 12.50
N TYR A 91 13.43 -10.18 12.19
CA TYR A 91 12.83 -10.05 10.85
C TYR A 91 11.33 -9.91 10.93
N GLY A 92 10.75 -9.42 9.82
CA GLY A 92 9.31 -9.31 9.62
C GLY A 92 8.85 -9.96 8.31
N LEU A 93 7.64 -10.49 8.31
CA LEU A 93 7.02 -11.13 7.14
C LEU A 93 5.69 -10.46 6.79
N ASN A 94 5.39 -10.36 5.50
CA ASN A 94 4.02 -10.16 5.06
C ASN A 94 3.25 -11.45 5.32
N TYR A 95 2.41 -11.46 6.38
CA TYR A 95 1.68 -12.65 6.78
C TYR A 95 0.43 -12.90 5.92
N GLY A 96 -0.26 -11.80 5.57
CA GLY A 96 -1.46 -11.91 4.74
C GLY A 96 -2.29 -10.63 4.73
N PHE A 97 -3.51 -10.80 4.21
CA PHE A 97 -4.52 -9.75 4.14
C PHE A 97 -5.86 -10.33 4.60
N ASP A 98 -6.56 -9.62 5.48
CA ASP A 98 -7.93 -9.95 5.85
C ASP A 98 -8.93 -9.47 4.79
N ARG A 99 -8.62 -8.34 4.16
CA ARG A 99 -9.45 -7.75 3.13
C ARG A 99 -8.63 -6.93 2.16
N VAL A 100 -8.92 -7.11 0.85
CA VAL A 100 -8.45 -6.23 -0.23
C VAL A 100 -9.65 -5.86 -1.09
N ARG A 101 -9.80 -4.58 -1.41
CA ARG A 101 -10.81 -4.07 -2.35
C ARG A 101 -10.19 -3.02 -3.25
N PHE A 102 -10.31 -3.24 -4.56
CA PHE A 102 -10.01 -2.27 -5.61
C PHE A 102 -11.32 -1.58 -5.97
N ILE A 103 -11.46 -0.30 -5.65
CA ILE A 103 -12.73 0.41 -5.63
C ILE A 103 -12.83 1.33 -6.86
N THR A 104 -11.79 2.12 -7.10
CA THR A 104 -11.72 3.04 -8.23
C THR A 104 -10.51 2.66 -9.12
N PRO A 105 -10.70 2.42 -10.42
CA PRO A 105 -9.58 2.19 -11.32
C PRO A 105 -8.62 3.36 -11.33
N ILE A 106 -7.32 3.08 -11.40
CA ILE A 106 -6.27 4.08 -11.58
C ILE A 106 -5.91 4.11 -13.06
N VAL A 107 -6.27 5.18 -13.75
CA VAL A 107 -5.84 5.37 -15.14
C VAL A 107 -4.35 5.68 -15.15
N VAL A 108 -3.61 5.02 -16.04
CA VAL A 108 -2.17 5.24 -16.19
C VAL A 108 -1.88 6.73 -16.42
N GLY A 109 -0.93 7.27 -15.67
CA GLY A 109 -0.62 8.70 -15.68
C GLY A 109 -1.32 9.52 -14.60
N GLN A 110 -2.34 8.98 -13.91
CA GLN A 110 -2.93 9.66 -12.75
C GLN A 110 -1.99 9.58 -11.53
N ARG A 111 -2.04 10.65 -10.72
CA ARG A 111 -1.29 10.71 -9.47
C ARG A 111 -2.04 9.95 -8.37
N MET A 112 -1.33 9.09 -7.68
CA MET A 112 -1.84 8.34 -6.52
C MET A 112 -0.92 8.50 -5.32
N ARG A 113 -1.45 8.33 -4.11
CA ARG A 113 -0.66 8.22 -2.88
C ARG A 113 -1.21 7.18 -1.95
N ALA A 114 -0.35 6.68 -1.07
CA ALA A 114 -0.68 5.66 -0.09
C ALA A 114 -0.73 6.25 1.33
N ARG A 115 -1.68 5.76 2.14
CA ARG A 115 -1.82 6.04 3.57
C ARG A 115 -1.70 4.76 4.37
N LEU A 116 -1.11 4.86 5.55
CA LEU A 116 -0.94 3.75 6.48
C LEU A 116 -1.56 4.09 7.83
N THR A 117 -2.56 3.33 8.23
CA THR A 117 -3.21 3.43 9.55
C THR A 117 -2.93 2.16 10.34
N LEU A 118 -2.54 2.29 11.59
CA LEU A 118 -2.40 1.15 12.51
C LEU A 118 -3.79 0.73 12.99
N LEU A 119 -4.17 -0.52 12.75
CA LEU A 119 -5.47 -1.05 13.19
C LEU A 119 -5.40 -1.78 14.52
N ASP A 120 -4.37 -2.62 14.72
CA ASP A 120 -4.23 -3.44 15.92
C ASP A 120 -2.81 -3.99 16.06
N VAL A 121 -2.44 -4.45 17.26
CA VAL A 121 -1.20 -5.17 17.54
C VAL A 121 -1.52 -6.30 18.52
N LYS A 122 -1.25 -7.54 18.12
CA LYS A 122 -1.57 -8.75 18.90
C LYS A 122 -0.31 -9.57 19.20
N ASP A 123 -0.17 -9.95 20.44
CA ASP A 123 0.80 -10.95 20.84
C ASP A 123 0.27 -12.34 20.42
N ILE A 124 1.06 -13.10 19.65
CA ILE A 124 0.67 -14.39 19.07
C ILE A 124 1.35 -15.54 19.79
N ALA A 125 2.63 -15.37 20.14
CA ALA A 125 3.45 -16.28 20.89
C ALA A 125 4.58 -15.49 21.60
N PRO A 126 5.34 -16.06 22.51
CA PRO A 126 6.51 -15.41 23.06
C PRO A 126 7.45 -14.92 21.95
N GLY A 127 7.74 -13.60 21.94
CA GLY A 127 8.57 -12.97 20.93
C GLY A 127 7.94 -12.86 19.52
N VAL A 128 6.65 -13.16 19.33
CA VAL A 128 5.97 -13.09 18.03
C VAL A 128 4.72 -12.23 18.12
N ILE A 129 4.66 -11.19 17.31
CA ILE A 129 3.48 -10.31 17.23
C ILE A 129 2.91 -10.22 15.81
N HIS A 130 1.63 -9.98 15.71
CA HIS A 130 0.99 -9.51 14.49
C HIS A 130 0.67 -8.03 14.62
N ILE A 131 0.97 -7.28 13.55
CA ILE A 131 0.59 -5.88 13.42
C ILE A 131 -0.40 -5.78 12.25
N PHE A 132 -1.56 -5.21 12.53
CA PHE A 132 -2.64 -5.04 11.56
C PHE A 132 -2.62 -3.62 11.03
N TRP A 133 -2.56 -3.49 9.72
CA TRP A 133 -2.44 -2.23 9.03
C TRP A 133 -3.57 -2.03 8.03
N ARG A 134 -4.14 -0.83 7.97
CA ARG A 134 -4.92 -0.40 6.81
C ARG A 134 -4.05 0.39 5.87
N ARG A 135 -4.03 -0.06 4.62
CA ARG A 135 -3.39 0.62 3.49
C ARG A 135 -4.48 1.16 2.59
N THR A 136 -4.53 2.48 2.44
CA THR A 136 -5.49 3.15 1.55
C THR A 136 -4.72 3.82 0.43
N VAL A 137 -5.12 3.59 -0.82
CA VAL A 137 -4.58 4.29 -1.98
C VAL A 137 -5.63 5.26 -2.48
N GLU A 138 -5.24 6.53 -2.58
CA GLU A 138 -6.04 7.62 -3.13
C GLU A 138 -5.56 7.97 -4.53
N VAL A 139 -6.48 8.43 -5.39
CA VAL A 139 -6.18 9.07 -6.66
C VAL A 139 -6.50 10.56 -6.54
N GLU A 140 -5.63 11.42 -7.05
CA GLU A 140 -5.81 12.87 -7.00
C GLU A 140 -7.14 13.28 -7.68
N GLY A 141 -7.95 14.02 -6.94
CA GLY A 141 -9.26 14.49 -7.42
C GLY A 141 -10.41 13.46 -7.40
N ALA A 142 -10.17 12.23 -6.95
CA ALA A 142 -11.23 11.23 -6.85
C ALA A 142 -11.93 11.30 -5.48
N ASP A 143 -13.26 11.13 -5.47
CA ASP A 143 -14.06 11.13 -4.25
C ASP A 143 -13.92 9.85 -3.43
N LYS A 144 -13.50 8.75 -4.05
CA LYS A 144 -13.34 7.44 -3.41
C LYS A 144 -11.92 6.93 -3.55
N PRO A 145 -11.41 6.16 -2.58
CA PRO A 145 -10.10 5.55 -2.71
C PRO A 145 -10.04 4.57 -3.88
N ALA A 146 -8.87 4.41 -4.47
CA ALA A 146 -8.63 3.38 -5.47
C ALA A 146 -8.56 2.00 -4.84
N MET A 147 -7.92 1.90 -3.67
CA MET A 147 -7.74 0.63 -2.96
C MET A 147 -7.85 0.82 -1.45
N VAL A 148 -8.44 -0.16 -0.79
CA VAL A 148 -8.33 -0.36 0.66
C VAL A 148 -7.90 -1.80 0.92
N ALA A 149 -6.83 -1.99 1.69
CA ALA A 149 -6.30 -3.30 2.05
C ALA A 149 -5.99 -3.34 3.56
N ASP A 150 -6.57 -4.29 4.27
CA ASP A 150 -6.22 -4.59 5.65
C ASP A 150 -5.19 -5.72 5.66
N SER A 151 -3.93 -5.38 5.93
CA SER A 151 -2.78 -6.29 5.86
C SER A 151 -2.28 -6.65 7.25
N ILE A 152 -1.68 -7.83 7.36
CA ILE A 152 -1.08 -8.35 8.58
C ILE A 152 0.42 -8.54 8.33
N SER A 153 1.25 -7.90 9.14
CA SER A 153 2.66 -8.23 9.23
C SER A 153 2.94 -9.02 10.50
N ARG A 154 3.78 -10.05 10.38
CA ARG A 154 4.27 -10.82 11.53
C ARG A 154 5.70 -10.39 11.83
N GLN A 155 5.97 -10.04 13.09
CA GLN A 155 7.30 -9.68 13.57
C GLN A 155 7.80 -10.70 14.56
N TYR A 156 9.08 -11.02 14.47
CA TYR A 156 9.82 -11.91 15.38
C TYR A 156 10.81 -11.05 16.18
N LEU A 157 10.43 -10.74 17.41
CA LEU A 157 11.17 -9.86 18.33
C LEU A 157 12.37 -10.58 18.98
#